data_167650d670c8ccfb26020559170544d5
#
_entry.id   167650d670c8ccfb26020559170544d5
#
_cell.length_a   1.000
_cell.length_b   1.000
_cell.length_c   1.000
_cell.angle_alpha   90.00
_cell.angle_beta   90.00
_cell.angle_gamma   90.00
#
_symmetry.space_group_name_H-M   'P 1'
#
loop_
_entity.id
_entity.type
_entity.pdbx_description
1 polymer ?
#
loop_
_entity_poly.entity_id
_entity_poly.type
_entity_poly.pdbx_seq_one_letter_code
_entity_poly.pdbx_strand_id
1 'polypeptide(L)'
;MDLDKKNEYGIKIAMFIENPKYMGTISDEEAKELGAKVFSYTYGGKEFDYELTLHWAINTHEDTMVLARYSYEGILSGVAVNHMMALIISNKTMAQIETLNYPALEKLLRDNPNIEALPVDESHTVIFAIDAAKMAVKSYIKSALNHEESTLPCKDSPMSITSIKSAITEQNIQNIETLIAFTKAGSSDDSCKEDLLTYIEANKLVVKEQEEADKILSAVPFKDLNPDHRIIAVETAIDNTVRQFLVMDGGDIDILSVKENNDQFEVYISYLGACSSCDSSGTGTLMAIENALKDKLDPTIRVIAI
;
A
#
# COMPACT_ATOMS: atom_id res chain seq x y z
N MET A 1 20.84 -20.25 -1.28
CA MET A 1 20.16 -19.36 -2.24
C MET A 1 20.53 -19.81 -3.64
N ASP A 2 19.58 -20.27 -4.44
CA ASP A 2 19.82 -20.83 -5.78
C ASP A 2 19.83 -19.68 -6.81
N LEU A 3 21.04 -19.22 -7.17
CA LEU A 3 21.23 -18.08 -8.07
C LEU A 3 20.86 -18.40 -9.54
N ASP A 4 20.67 -19.67 -9.89
CA ASP A 4 20.24 -20.04 -11.25
C ASP A 4 18.78 -19.66 -11.53
N LYS A 5 17.95 -19.58 -10.49
CA LYS A 5 16.55 -19.11 -10.58
C LYS A 5 16.40 -17.64 -10.94
N LYS A 6 17.42 -16.80 -10.82
CA LYS A 6 17.33 -15.38 -11.16
C LYS A 6 16.91 -15.11 -12.61
N ASN A 7 17.21 -16.05 -13.52
CA ASN A 7 16.86 -15.92 -14.93
C ASN A 7 15.38 -16.18 -15.23
N GLU A 8 14.61 -16.61 -14.22
CA GLU A 8 13.16 -16.82 -14.32
C GLU A 8 12.38 -15.51 -14.06
N TYR A 9 13.05 -14.49 -13.50
CA TYR A 9 12.46 -13.18 -13.21
C TYR A 9 12.70 -12.17 -14.33
N GLY A 10 11.93 -11.09 -14.30
CA GLY A 10 12.15 -9.93 -15.14
C GLY A 10 13.50 -9.24 -14.88
N ILE A 11 13.93 -8.39 -15.81
CA ILE A 11 15.24 -7.73 -15.81
C ILE A 11 15.47 -6.92 -14.53
N LYS A 12 14.47 -6.17 -14.11
CA LYS A 12 14.56 -5.29 -12.91
C LYS A 12 14.78 -6.09 -11.63
N ILE A 13 14.02 -7.17 -11.44
CA ILE A 13 14.17 -8.06 -10.29
C ILE A 13 15.55 -8.72 -10.32
N ALA A 14 15.96 -9.26 -11.47
CA ALA A 14 17.29 -9.86 -11.61
C ALA A 14 18.43 -8.88 -11.27
N MET A 15 18.34 -7.63 -11.71
CA MET A 15 19.30 -6.56 -11.36
C MET A 15 19.39 -6.30 -9.85
N PHE A 16 18.26 -6.27 -9.16
CA PHE A 16 18.25 -6.02 -7.71
C PHE A 16 18.78 -7.22 -6.92
N ILE A 17 18.56 -8.43 -7.41
CA ILE A 17 19.15 -9.65 -6.82
C ILE A 17 20.67 -9.65 -7.01
N GLU A 18 21.16 -9.29 -8.19
CA GLU A 18 22.61 -9.25 -8.47
C GLU A 18 23.35 -8.15 -7.70
N ASN A 19 22.71 -7.01 -7.50
CA ASN A 19 23.35 -5.86 -6.84
C ASN A 19 22.40 -5.20 -5.82
N PRO A 20 22.17 -5.84 -4.66
CA PRO A 20 21.28 -5.36 -3.63
C PRO A 20 21.92 -4.23 -2.80
N LYS A 21 22.00 -3.02 -3.37
CA LYS A 21 22.69 -1.85 -2.78
C LYS A 21 22.25 -1.48 -1.36
N TYR A 22 20.99 -1.79 -1.01
CA TYR A 22 20.42 -1.47 0.30
C TYR A 22 20.47 -2.65 1.28
N MET A 23 21.05 -3.79 0.88
CA MET A 23 21.29 -4.90 1.80
C MET A 23 22.46 -4.58 2.72
N GLY A 24 22.26 -4.75 4.03
CA GLY A 24 23.24 -4.48 5.07
C GLY A 24 22.66 -3.72 6.26
N THR A 25 23.53 -3.28 7.16
CA THR A 25 23.19 -2.54 8.38
C THR A 25 23.58 -1.06 8.26
N ILE A 26 23.07 -0.24 9.16
CA ILE A 26 23.45 1.17 9.33
C ILE A 26 24.16 1.27 10.68
N SER A 27 25.35 1.89 10.72
CA SER A 27 26.03 2.15 11.99
C SER A 27 25.52 3.42 12.67
N ASP A 28 25.71 3.53 13.98
CA ASP A 28 25.35 4.74 14.73
C ASP A 28 26.14 5.97 14.25
N GLU A 29 27.41 5.77 13.83
CA GLU A 29 28.25 6.84 13.26
C GLU A 29 27.65 7.33 11.94
N GLU A 30 27.31 6.42 11.02
CA GLU A 30 26.69 6.75 9.73
C GLU A 30 25.35 7.49 9.94
N ALA A 31 24.50 7.00 10.83
CA ALA A 31 23.23 7.67 11.14
C ALA A 31 23.45 9.07 11.73
N LYS A 32 24.41 9.25 12.61
CA LYS A 32 24.76 10.53 13.23
C LYS A 32 25.26 11.56 12.20
N GLU A 33 26.05 11.13 11.23
CA GLU A 33 26.48 11.99 10.11
C GLU A 33 25.31 12.49 9.28
N LEU A 34 24.23 11.70 9.19
CA LEU A 34 22.98 12.03 8.52
C LEU A 34 22.00 12.83 9.40
N GLY A 35 22.37 13.19 10.64
CA GLY A 35 21.47 13.85 11.59
C GLY A 35 20.31 12.96 12.06
N ALA A 36 20.49 11.64 12.05
CA ALA A 36 19.49 10.63 12.31
C ALA A 36 19.88 9.70 13.45
N LYS A 37 18.92 8.88 13.88
CA LYS A 37 19.15 7.76 14.82
C LYS A 37 18.80 6.44 14.16
N VAL A 38 19.56 5.39 14.52
CA VAL A 38 19.26 4.03 14.05
C VAL A 38 18.05 3.47 14.79
N PHE A 39 17.14 2.89 14.02
CA PHE A 39 16.07 2.04 14.51
C PHE A 39 16.10 0.74 13.71
N SER A 40 15.98 -0.40 14.39
CA SER A 40 15.93 -1.71 13.74
C SER A 40 14.70 -2.48 14.18
N TYR A 41 14.07 -3.18 13.22
CA TYR A 41 12.90 -4.00 13.45
C TYR A 41 13.03 -5.30 12.67
N THR A 42 12.85 -6.44 13.35
CA THR A 42 12.85 -7.77 12.72
C THR A 42 11.43 -8.28 12.56
N TYR A 43 11.11 -8.75 11.36
CA TYR A 43 9.82 -9.30 10.97
C TYR A 43 9.99 -10.71 10.42
N GLY A 44 9.08 -11.62 10.78
CA GLY A 44 9.17 -13.02 10.40
C GLY A 44 10.14 -13.81 11.29
N GLY A 45 10.73 -14.84 10.72
CA GLY A 45 11.68 -15.76 11.38
C GLY A 45 11.91 -16.99 10.52
N LYS A 46 12.84 -17.83 10.93
CA LYS A 46 13.24 -19.05 10.20
C LYS A 46 12.09 -20.04 10.03
N GLU A 47 11.13 -20.04 10.96
CA GLU A 47 9.92 -20.85 10.92
C GLU A 47 8.96 -20.48 9.79
N PHE A 48 9.12 -19.29 9.21
CA PHE A 48 8.29 -18.79 8.11
C PHE A 48 9.01 -18.80 6.76
N ASP A 49 10.25 -19.29 6.69
CA ASP A 49 11.15 -19.14 5.52
C ASP A 49 11.27 -17.69 5.03
N TYR A 50 11.05 -16.73 5.93
CA TYR A 50 11.11 -15.30 5.68
C TYR A 50 11.55 -14.56 6.94
N GLU A 51 12.78 -14.08 6.96
CA GLU A 51 13.29 -13.23 8.03
C GLU A 51 13.83 -11.93 7.44
N LEU A 52 13.21 -10.82 7.82
CA LEU A 52 13.56 -9.48 7.36
C LEU A 52 13.89 -8.60 8.56
N THR A 53 15.10 -8.08 8.61
CA THR A 53 15.45 -7.01 9.55
C THR A 53 15.59 -5.70 8.79
N LEU A 54 14.74 -4.76 9.12
CA LEU A 54 14.80 -3.38 8.63
C LEU A 54 15.77 -2.59 9.50
N HIS A 55 16.68 -1.86 8.86
CA HIS A 55 17.64 -0.95 9.48
C HIS A 55 17.39 0.46 8.97
N TRP A 56 16.86 1.32 9.80
CA TRP A 56 16.38 2.64 9.45
C TRP A 56 17.19 3.72 10.16
N ALA A 57 17.67 4.74 9.43
CA ALA A 57 18.14 5.99 9.99
C ALA A 57 17.02 7.01 9.93
N ILE A 58 16.51 7.43 11.08
CA ILE A 58 15.33 8.29 11.21
C ILE A 58 15.72 9.64 11.76
N ASN A 59 15.39 10.72 11.07
CA ASN A 59 15.41 12.07 11.64
C ASN A 59 14.27 12.20 12.64
N THR A 60 14.61 12.18 13.93
CA THR A 60 13.62 12.19 15.02
C THR A 60 12.94 13.54 15.24
N HIS A 61 13.37 14.61 14.58
CA HIS A 61 12.71 15.93 14.63
C HIS A 61 11.58 16.05 13.61
N GLU A 62 11.74 15.37 12.47
CA GLU A 62 10.81 15.43 11.34
C GLU A 62 10.04 14.12 11.14
N ASP A 63 10.32 13.09 11.94
CA ASP A 63 9.81 11.72 11.78
C ASP A 63 9.97 11.19 10.35
N THR A 64 11.12 11.56 9.72
CA THR A 64 11.40 11.26 8.32
C THR A 64 12.48 10.19 8.22
N MET A 65 12.27 9.21 7.34
CA MET A 65 13.24 8.19 6.97
C MET A 65 14.35 8.82 6.11
N VAL A 66 15.58 8.88 6.62
CA VAL A 66 16.73 9.44 5.88
C VAL A 66 17.41 8.36 5.05
N LEU A 67 17.60 7.18 5.62
CA LEU A 67 18.22 6.03 4.95
C LEU A 67 17.56 4.74 5.43
N ALA A 68 17.25 3.85 4.50
CA ALA A 68 16.76 2.52 4.79
C ALA A 68 17.69 1.45 4.22
N ARG A 69 18.04 0.47 5.04
CA ARG A 69 18.71 -0.77 4.64
C ARG A 69 17.97 -1.96 5.22
N TYR A 70 18.34 -3.15 4.77
CA TYR A 70 17.73 -4.38 5.23
C TYR A 70 18.71 -5.54 5.27
N SER A 71 18.47 -6.50 6.17
CA SER A 71 19.05 -7.85 6.14
C SER A 71 17.90 -8.82 5.87
N TYR A 72 18.11 -9.82 5.01
CA TYR A 72 17.05 -10.70 4.56
C TYR A 72 17.54 -12.15 4.39
N GLU A 73 16.75 -13.09 4.91
CA GLU A 73 16.82 -14.53 4.64
C GLU A 73 15.46 -15.01 4.15
N GLY A 74 15.41 -15.68 3.00
CA GLY A 74 14.21 -16.22 2.39
C GLY A 74 14.37 -16.50 0.89
N ILE A 75 13.27 -16.52 0.16
CA ILE A 75 13.29 -16.76 -1.29
C ILE A 75 13.88 -15.58 -2.05
N LEU A 76 14.37 -15.86 -3.26
CA LEU A 76 15.24 -14.93 -3.99
C LEU A 76 14.56 -13.62 -4.38
N SER A 77 13.27 -13.67 -4.77
CA SER A 77 12.48 -12.48 -5.10
C SER A 77 12.37 -11.48 -3.94
N GLY A 78 12.39 -11.97 -2.69
CA GLY A 78 12.37 -11.10 -1.52
C GLY A 78 13.57 -10.14 -1.43
N VAL A 79 14.74 -10.50 -2.00
CA VAL A 79 15.89 -9.59 -2.10
C VAL A 79 15.51 -8.36 -2.93
N ALA A 80 14.90 -8.57 -4.11
CA ALA A 80 14.51 -7.48 -5.00
C ALA A 80 13.36 -6.64 -4.42
N VAL A 81 12.38 -7.31 -3.80
CA VAL A 81 11.24 -6.63 -3.16
C VAL A 81 11.73 -5.72 -2.03
N ASN A 82 12.57 -6.22 -1.13
CA ASN A 82 13.10 -5.42 -0.02
C ASN A 82 14.08 -4.34 -0.49
N HIS A 83 14.79 -4.56 -1.61
CA HIS A 83 15.59 -3.53 -2.25
C HIS A 83 14.71 -2.35 -2.73
N MET A 84 13.61 -2.66 -3.46
CA MET A 84 12.67 -1.64 -3.91
C MET A 84 11.99 -0.95 -2.72
N MET A 85 11.57 -1.71 -1.70
CA MET A 85 11.02 -1.14 -0.47
C MET A 85 11.97 -0.12 0.16
N ALA A 86 13.24 -0.48 0.40
CA ALA A 86 14.24 0.43 0.99
C ALA A 86 14.43 1.70 0.14
N LEU A 87 14.38 1.56 -1.19
CA LEU A 87 14.48 2.70 -2.12
C LEU A 87 13.30 3.67 -1.97
N ILE A 88 12.07 3.15 -1.93
CA ILE A 88 10.87 4.00 -1.95
C ILE A 88 10.54 4.63 -0.61
N ILE A 89 10.94 4.02 0.51
CA ILE A 89 10.70 4.59 1.86
C ILE A 89 11.71 5.66 2.25
N SER A 90 12.86 5.75 1.57
CA SER A 90 13.84 6.81 1.80
C SER A 90 13.22 8.18 1.51
N ASN A 91 13.45 9.14 2.41
CA ASN A 91 12.87 10.49 2.43
C ASN A 91 11.34 10.54 2.62
N LYS A 92 10.71 9.48 3.09
CA LYS A 92 9.29 9.47 3.47
C LYS A 92 9.10 9.63 4.98
N THR A 93 8.00 10.28 5.36
CA THR A 93 7.55 10.33 6.75
C THR A 93 6.98 8.98 7.17
N MET A 94 6.88 8.74 8.50
CA MET A 94 6.25 7.53 9.03
C MET A 94 4.81 7.37 8.54
N ALA A 95 4.03 8.47 8.48
CA ALA A 95 2.67 8.45 7.95
C ALA A 95 2.61 8.01 6.47
N GLN A 96 3.55 8.48 5.63
CA GLN A 96 3.62 8.06 4.23
C GLN A 96 4.00 6.58 4.05
N ILE A 97 4.83 6.02 4.96
CA ILE A 97 5.18 4.60 4.94
C ILE A 97 3.95 3.74 5.28
N GLU A 98 3.08 4.19 6.18
CA GLU A 98 1.83 3.48 6.51
C GLU A 98 0.85 3.39 5.35
N THR A 99 0.89 4.30 4.38
CA THR A 99 0.02 4.27 3.19
C THR A 99 0.48 3.32 2.08
N LEU A 100 1.67 2.70 2.21
CA LEU A 100 2.17 1.75 1.21
C LEU A 100 1.23 0.56 1.05
N ASN A 101 1.02 0.15 -0.20
CA ASN A 101 0.14 -0.96 -0.55
C ASN A 101 0.76 -1.87 -1.62
N TYR A 102 0.19 -3.08 -1.76
CA TYR A 102 0.68 -4.09 -2.68
C TYR A 102 0.75 -3.60 -4.14
N PRO A 103 -0.33 -3.03 -4.73
CA PRO A 103 -0.29 -2.62 -6.13
C PRO A 103 0.80 -1.59 -6.43
N ALA A 104 1.07 -0.67 -5.49
CA ALA A 104 2.09 0.35 -5.66
C ALA A 104 3.50 -0.26 -5.71
N LEU A 105 3.84 -1.11 -4.73
CA LEU A 105 5.17 -1.72 -4.68
C LEU A 105 5.37 -2.73 -5.82
N GLU A 106 4.37 -3.56 -6.11
CA GLU A 106 4.44 -4.57 -7.16
C GLU A 106 4.62 -3.93 -8.55
N LYS A 107 3.87 -2.86 -8.87
CA LYS A 107 4.01 -2.12 -10.14
C LYS A 107 5.41 -1.54 -10.34
N LEU A 108 6.08 -1.10 -9.29
CA LEU A 108 7.45 -0.59 -9.37
C LEU A 108 8.47 -1.67 -9.74
N LEU A 109 8.18 -2.93 -9.43
CA LEU A 109 9.00 -4.09 -9.77
C LEU A 109 8.80 -4.57 -11.21
N ARG A 110 7.72 -4.17 -11.89
CA ARG A 110 7.40 -4.61 -13.26
C ARG A 110 8.38 -4.05 -14.30
N ASP A 111 8.76 -4.89 -15.25
CA ASP A 111 9.40 -4.45 -16.50
C ASP A 111 8.35 -3.99 -17.52
N ASN A 112 7.21 -4.68 -17.55
CA ASN A 112 6.07 -4.35 -18.40
C ASN A 112 4.85 -4.04 -17.51
N PRO A 113 4.22 -2.86 -17.64
CA PRO A 113 3.08 -2.46 -16.80
C PRO A 113 1.90 -3.45 -16.78
N ASN A 114 1.75 -4.24 -17.85
CA ASN A 114 0.64 -5.18 -18.02
C ASN A 114 0.96 -6.61 -17.55
N ILE A 115 2.16 -6.86 -17.04
CA ILE A 115 2.60 -8.20 -16.61
C ILE A 115 3.03 -8.08 -15.14
N GLU A 116 2.50 -8.96 -14.31
CA GLU A 116 2.91 -9.02 -12.90
C GLU A 116 4.41 -9.31 -12.77
N ALA A 117 5.05 -8.63 -11.81
CA ALA A 117 6.49 -8.72 -11.62
C ALA A 117 6.93 -10.08 -11.06
N LEU A 118 6.06 -10.71 -10.27
CA LEU A 118 6.34 -11.95 -9.56
C LEU A 118 5.30 -13.02 -9.89
N PRO A 119 5.70 -14.31 -9.83
CA PRO A 119 4.76 -15.44 -9.81
C PRO A 119 3.80 -15.30 -8.61
N VAL A 120 2.57 -15.80 -8.77
CA VAL A 120 1.52 -15.72 -7.74
C VAL A 120 1.94 -16.35 -6.40
N ASP A 121 2.66 -17.46 -6.44
CA ASP A 121 3.16 -18.17 -5.25
C ASP A 121 4.29 -17.42 -4.51
N GLU A 122 4.88 -16.40 -5.13
CA GLU A 122 5.88 -15.50 -4.55
C GLU A 122 5.32 -14.12 -4.16
N SER A 123 4.05 -13.83 -4.45
CA SER A 123 3.38 -12.55 -4.16
C SER A 123 3.41 -12.19 -2.67
N HIS A 124 3.46 -13.20 -1.79
CA HIS A 124 3.60 -13.00 -0.35
C HIS A 124 4.83 -12.16 0.05
N THR A 125 5.93 -12.19 -0.74
CA THR A 125 7.13 -11.40 -0.44
C THR A 125 6.86 -9.91 -0.46
N VAL A 126 6.00 -9.44 -1.37
CA VAL A 126 5.57 -8.03 -1.45
C VAL A 126 4.70 -7.66 -0.26
N ILE A 127 3.73 -8.52 0.09
CA ILE A 127 2.85 -8.31 1.25
C ILE A 127 3.66 -8.27 2.55
N PHE A 128 4.59 -9.21 2.74
CA PHE A 128 5.42 -9.28 3.94
C PHE A 128 6.34 -8.07 4.07
N ALA A 129 6.92 -7.58 2.98
CA ALA A 129 7.75 -6.37 3.01
C ALA A 129 6.94 -5.13 3.43
N ILE A 130 5.71 -4.98 2.93
CA ILE A 130 4.81 -3.88 3.30
C ILE A 130 4.37 -4.00 4.75
N ASP A 131 3.96 -5.20 5.19
CA ASP A 131 3.55 -5.44 6.57
C ASP A 131 4.70 -5.19 7.53
N ALA A 132 5.91 -5.66 7.21
CA ALA A 132 7.12 -5.39 7.97
C ALA A 132 7.38 -3.88 8.13
N ALA A 133 7.24 -3.10 7.06
CA ALA A 133 7.42 -1.65 7.11
C ALA A 133 6.34 -0.98 7.98
N LYS A 134 5.07 -1.34 7.82
CA LYS A 134 3.96 -0.82 8.65
C LYS A 134 4.13 -1.21 10.13
N MET A 135 4.55 -2.45 10.42
CA MET A 135 4.80 -2.91 11.78
C MET A 135 6.03 -2.23 12.40
N ALA A 136 7.06 -1.96 11.60
CA ALA A 136 8.22 -1.19 12.04
C ALA A 136 7.84 0.25 12.43
N VAL A 137 6.99 0.92 11.63
CA VAL A 137 6.44 2.26 11.98
C VAL A 137 5.68 2.20 13.30
N LYS A 138 4.77 1.23 13.46
CA LYS A 138 4.02 1.05 14.71
C LYS A 138 4.93 0.80 15.90
N SER A 139 5.98 -0.02 15.73
CA SER A 139 6.97 -0.31 16.76
C SER A 139 7.81 0.93 17.11
N TYR A 140 8.21 1.73 16.10
CA TYR A 140 8.92 3.00 16.31
C TYR A 140 8.06 3.99 17.12
N ILE A 141 6.82 4.22 16.70
CA ILE A 141 5.88 5.11 17.40
C ILE A 141 5.60 4.58 18.81
N LYS A 142 5.45 3.27 19.00
CA LYS A 142 5.23 2.63 20.30
C LYS A 142 6.42 2.74 21.22
N SER A 143 7.64 2.61 20.72
CA SER A 143 8.86 2.85 21.52
C SER A 143 8.90 4.27 22.09
N ALA A 144 8.19 5.20 21.42
CA ALA A 144 7.98 6.57 21.90
C ALA A 144 6.78 6.71 22.87
N LEU A 145 5.79 5.77 22.88
CA LEU A 145 4.50 5.95 23.56
C LEU A 145 4.04 4.82 24.52
N ASN A 146 4.74 3.69 24.68
CA ASN A 146 4.41 2.51 25.53
C ASN A 146 2.99 1.92 25.34
N HIS A 147 2.77 0.97 24.40
CA HIS A 147 1.55 0.13 24.30
C HIS A 147 1.79 -1.31 23.76
N GLU A 148 0.86 -2.25 24.07
CA GLU A 148 0.97 -3.72 23.96
C GLU A 148 0.70 -4.34 22.57
N GLU A 149 1.24 -5.59 22.35
CA GLU A 149 1.25 -6.34 21.08
C GLU A 149 0.00 -7.16 20.77
N SER A 150 -0.29 -7.40 19.47
CA SER A 150 -1.31 -8.34 18.97
C SER A 150 -0.71 -9.71 18.67
N THR A 151 -1.44 -10.78 19.00
CA THR A 151 -1.04 -12.19 18.77
C THR A 151 -1.12 -12.57 17.29
N LEU A 152 -0.19 -13.44 16.85
CA LEU A 152 -0.21 -14.05 15.52
C LEU A 152 -1.37 -15.04 15.40
N PRO A 153 -2.21 -14.98 14.35
CA PRO A 153 -3.36 -15.86 14.21
C PRO A 153 -3.00 -17.26 13.73
N CYS A 154 -1.93 -17.39 12.95
CA CYS A 154 -1.49 -18.64 12.35
C CYS A 154 0.00 -18.84 12.59
N LYS A 155 0.39 -20.12 12.85
CA LYS A 155 1.79 -20.45 13.15
C LYS A 155 2.69 -20.45 11.92
N ASP A 156 2.12 -20.46 10.73
CA ASP A 156 2.80 -20.52 9.44
C ASP A 156 2.86 -19.16 8.72
N SER A 157 2.42 -18.08 9.37
CA SER A 157 2.51 -16.72 8.87
C SER A 157 2.98 -15.73 9.93
N PRO A 158 3.91 -14.82 9.62
CA PRO A 158 4.32 -13.76 10.53
C PRO A 158 3.30 -12.61 10.64
N MET A 159 2.22 -12.64 9.86
CA MET A 159 1.26 -11.56 9.77
C MET A 159 0.30 -11.54 10.97
N SER A 160 -0.03 -10.33 11.45
CA SER A 160 -1.10 -10.13 12.42
C SER A 160 -2.48 -10.36 11.79
N ILE A 161 -3.51 -10.58 12.63
CA ILE A 161 -4.92 -10.65 12.17
C ILE A 161 -5.30 -9.40 11.36
N THR A 162 -4.89 -8.23 11.84
CA THR A 162 -5.18 -6.96 11.17
C THR A 162 -4.56 -6.90 9.78
N SER A 163 -3.29 -7.33 9.66
CA SER A 163 -2.58 -7.37 8.38
C SER A 163 -3.20 -8.36 7.40
N ILE A 164 -3.65 -9.53 7.88
CA ILE A 164 -4.35 -10.52 7.05
C ILE A 164 -5.69 -9.95 6.53
N LYS A 165 -6.48 -9.32 7.39
CA LYS A 165 -7.74 -8.66 6.99
C LYS A 165 -7.51 -7.54 5.98
N SER A 166 -6.48 -6.71 6.18
CA SER A 166 -6.10 -5.69 5.20
C SER A 166 -5.73 -6.32 3.85
N ALA A 167 -4.94 -7.39 3.85
CA ALA A 167 -4.59 -8.11 2.62
C ALA A 167 -5.83 -8.67 1.89
N ILE A 168 -6.80 -9.23 2.62
CA ILE A 168 -8.07 -9.73 2.05
C ILE A 168 -8.80 -8.60 1.34
N THR A 169 -8.91 -7.45 1.97
CA THR A 169 -9.65 -6.29 1.42
C THR A 169 -8.88 -5.64 0.26
N GLU A 170 -7.60 -5.30 0.45
CA GLU A 170 -6.78 -4.59 -0.53
C GLU A 170 -6.56 -5.40 -1.82
N GLN A 171 -6.46 -6.74 -1.72
CA GLN A 171 -6.28 -7.63 -2.86
C GLN A 171 -7.57 -8.29 -3.33
N ASN A 172 -8.73 -7.92 -2.76
CA ASN A 172 -10.03 -8.52 -3.06
C ASN A 172 -10.00 -10.06 -3.07
N ILE A 173 -9.38 -10.66 -2.02
CA ILE A 173 -9.18 -12.10 -1.93
C ILE A 173 -10.51 -12.83 -1.72
N GLN A 174 -10.85 -13.74 -2.64
CA GLN A 174 -12.15 -14.40 -2.69
C GLN A 174 -12.11 -15.88 -2.26
N ASN A 175 -10.91 -16.47 -2.08
CA ASN A 175 -10.74 -17.88 -1.71
C ASN A 175 -9.50 -18.09 -0.85
N ILE A 176 -9.46 -19.26 -0.18
CA ILE A 176 -8.40 -19.59 0.77
C ILE A 176 -7.05 -19.84 0.07
N GLU A 177 -7.06 -20.37 -1.15
CA GLU A 177 -5.85 -20.67 -1.91
C GLU A 177 -5.10 -19.38 -2.25
N THR A 178 -5.82 -18.36 -2.69
CA THR A 178 -5.26 -17.03 -2.93
C THR A 178 -4.75 -16.41 -1.63
N LEU A 179 -5.51 -16.52 -0.53
CA LEU A 179 -5.07 -16.02 0.77
C LEU A 179 -3.76 -16.67 1.21
N ILE A 180 -3.64 -17.99 1.09
CA ILE A 180 -2.41 -18.73 1.42
C ILE A 180 -1.25 -18.27 0.55
N ALA A 181 -1.46 -18.05 -0.74
CA ALA A 181 -0.41 -17.58 -1.64
C ALA A 181 0.15 -16.21 -1.22
N PHE A 182 -0.74 -15.30 -0.78
CA PHE A 182 -0.37 -13.94 -0.40
C PHE A 182 0.15 -13.81 1.04
N THR A 183 -0.30 -14.65 1.97
CA THR A 183 -0.04 -14.45 3.41
C THR A 183 0.67 -15.61 4.08
N LYS A 184 0.76 -16.77 3.42
CA LYS A 184 1.16 -18.08 3.98
C LYS A 184 0.29 -18.56 5.15
N ALA A 185 -0.63 -17.74 5.65
CA ALA A 185 -1.55 -18.14 6.73
C ALA A 185 -2.44 -19.30 6.28
N GLY A 186 -2.48 -20.39 7.06
CA GLY A 186 -3.25 -21.60 6.77
C GLY A 186 -2.57 -22.54 5.77
N SER A 187 -1.29 -22.35 5.44
CA SER A 187 -0.55 -23.23 4.50
C SER A 187 -0.28 -24.62 5.09
N SER A 188 0.02 -24.70 6.37
CA SER A 188 0.27 -25.94 7.12
C SER A 188 -0.45 -26.01 8.47
N ASP A 189 -0.91 -24.88 9.00
CA ASP A 189 -1.68 -24.78 10.24
C ASP A 189 -3.18 -24.69 9.95
N ASP A 190 -3.87 -25.84 10.06
CA ASP A 190 -5.33 -25.89 9.87
C ASP A 190 -6.11 -25.19 11.01
N SER A 191 -5.47 -24.89 12.13
CA SER A 191 -6.16 -24.34 13.31
C SER A 191 -6.74 -22.94 13.07
N CYS A 192 -6.18 -22.17 12.15
CA CYS A 192 -6.66 -20.82 11.81
C CYS A 192 -7.54 -20.75 10.56
N LYS A 193 -7.70 -21.86 9.81
CA LYS A 193 -8.43 -21.86 8.52
C LYS A 193 -9.88 -21.44 8.63
N GLU A 194 -10.58 -21.84 9.69
CA GLU A 194 -11.99 -21.49 9.90
C GLU A 194 -12.16 -19.98 10.08
N ASP A 195 -11.29 -19.35 10.87
CA ASP A 195 -11.28 -17.91 11.06
C ASP A 195 -10.94 -17.17 9.75
N LEU A 196 -9.96 -17.67 8.99
CA LEU A 196 -9.56 -17.10 7.70
C LEU A 196 -10.70 -17.15 6.69
N LEU A 197 -11.42 -18.26 6.60
CA LEU A 197 -12.62 -18.39 5.75
C LEU A 197 -13.71 -17.39 6.16
N THR A 198 -13.91 -17.21 7.47
CA THR A 198 -14.88 -16.24 8.00
C THR A 198 -14.51 -14.80 7.56
N TYR A 199 -13.23 -14.45 7.57
CA TYR A 199 -12.78 -13.12 7.11
C TYR A 199 -12.97 -12.93 5.60
N ILE A 200 -12.72 -13.98 4.79
CA ILE A 200 -12.98 -13.95 3.34
C ILE A 200 -14.47 -13.78 3.06
N GLU A 201 -15.34 -14.53 3.72
CA GLU A 201 -16.80 -14.43 3.53
C GLU A 201 -17.33 -13.06 3.95
N ALA A 202 -16.84 -12.52 5.06
CA ALA A 202 -17.20 -11.16 5.49
C ALA A 202 -16.80 -10.11 4.42
N ASN A 203 -15.61 -10.23 3.83
CA ASN A 203 -15.16 -9.32 2.76
C ASN A 203 -16.03 -9.46 1.49
N LYS A 204 -16.43 -10.68 1.10
CA LYS A 204 -17.32 -10.91 -0.04
C LYS A 204 -18.67 -10.21 0.12
N LEU A 205 -19.21 -10.18 1.34
CA LEU A 205 -20.46 -9.47 1.62
C LEU A 205 -20.29 -7.96 1.42
N VAL A 206 -19.22 -7.38 1.94
CA VAL A 206 -18.92 -5.96 1.77
C VAL A 206 -18.74 -5.61 0.29
N VAL A 207 -17.99 -6.40 -0.46
CA VAL A 207 -17.77 -6.18 -1.90
C VAL A 207 -19.09 -6.26 -2.68
N LYS A 208 -19.96 -7.23 -2.39
CA LYS A 208 -21.29 -7.34 -3.03
C LYS A 208 -22.17 -6.14 -2.73
N GLU A 209 -22.20 -5.66 -1.49
CA GLU A 209 -22.96 -4.47 -1.12
C GLU A 209 -22.45 -3.23 -1.86
N GLN A 210 -21.12 -3.09 -2.03
CA GLN A 210 -20.51 -2.02 -2.81
C GLN A 210 -20.85 -2.14 -4.30
N GLU A 211 -20.74 -3.34 -4.90
CA GLU A 211 -21.09 -3.57 -6.30
C GLU A 211 -22.57 -3.29 -6.59
N GLU A 212 -23.49 -3.61 -5.66
CA GLU A 212 -24.92 -3.31 -5.78
C GLU A 212 -25.15 -1.80 -5.66
N ALA A 213 -24.49 -1.12 -4.74
CA ALA A 213 -24.55 0.32 -4.61
C ALA A 213 -24.02 1.02 -5.88
N ASP A 214 -22.89 0.57 -6.43
CA ASP A 214 -22.30 1.10 -7.66
C ASP A 214 -23.22 0.88 -8.88
N LYS A 215 -23.90 -0.28 -8.95
CA LYS A 215 -24.91 -0.53 -10.00
C LYS A 215 -26.10 0.40 -9.91
N ILE A 216 -26.59 0.68 -8.70
CA ILE A 216 -27.68 1.63 -8.47
C ILE A 216 -27.22 3.04 -8.86
N LEU A 217 -26.03 3.45 -8.42
CA LEU A 217 -25.46 4.76 -8.74
C LEU A 217 -25.18 4.94 -10.23
N SER A 218 -24.69 3.90 -10.92
CA SER A 218 -24.41 3.94 -12.37
C SER A 218 -25.67 3.88 -13.25
N ALA A 219 -26.79 3.38 -12.72
CA ALA A 219 -28.06 3.31 -13.43
C ALA A 219 -28.85 4.64 -13.41
N VAL A 220 -28.51 5.55 -12.48
CA VAL A 220 -29.14 6.86 -12.33
C VAL A 220 -28.21 7.94 -12.88
N PRO A 221 -28.64 8.80 -13.82
CA PRO A 221 -27.79 9.92 -14.25
C PRO A 221 -27.34 10.78 -13.07
N PHE A 222 -26.10 11.22 -13.07
CA PHE A 222 -25.48 11.95 -11.95
C PHE A 222 -26.32 13.16 -11.49
N LYS A 223 -26.93 13.87 -12.45
CA LYS A 223 -27.83 15.00 -12.20
C LYS A 223 -29.08 14.63 -11.40
N ASP A 224 -29.54 13.37 -11.51
CA ASP A 224 -30.77 12.90 -10.86
C ASP A 224 -30.51 12.25 -9.50
N LEU A 225 -29.20 12.12 -9.11
CA LEU A 225 -28.78 11.65 -7.78
C LEU A 225 -29.08 12.71 -6.70
N ASN A 226 -29.44 12.25 -5.51
CA ASN A 226 -29.51 13.13 -4.35
C ASN A 226 -28.09 13.60 -3.93
N PRO A 227 -27.96 14.68 -3.11
CA PRO A 227 -26.66 15.24 -2.73
C PRO A 227 -25.70 14.23 -2.11
N ASP A 228 -26.17 13.35 -1.24
CA ASP A 228 -25.32 12.35 -0.56
C ASP A 228 -24.81 11.29 -1.54
N HIS A 229 -25.65 10.82 -2.44
CA HIS A 229 -25.27 9.88 -3.49
C HIS A 229 -24.33 10.51 -4.53
N ARG A 230 -24.41 11.82 -4.78
CA ARG A 230 -23.42 12.52 -5.63
C ARG A 230 -22.02 12.52 -5.03
N ILE A 231 -21.91 12.70 -3.72
CA ILE A 231 -20.61 12.62 -3.01
C ILE A 231 -20.04 11.21 -3.16
N ILE A 232 -20.82 10.17 -2.89
CA ILE A 232 -20.40 8.77 -3.01
C ILE A 232 -19.97 8.45 -4.46
N ALA A 233 -20.73 8.91 -5.47
CA ALA A 233 -20.39 8.69 -6.87
C ALA A 233 -19.05 9.37 -7.24
N VAL A 234 -18.79 10.58 -6.73
CA VAL A 234 -17.55 11.30 -6.94
C VAL A 234 -16.39 10.57 -6.25
N GLU A 235 -16.54 10.13 -4.99
CA GLU A 235 -15.54 9.33 -4.27
C GLU A 235 -15.21 8.05 -5.04
N THR A 236 -16.21 7.27 -5.42
CA THR A 236 -16.04 6.02 -6.19
C THR A 236 -15.30 6.28 -7.51
N ALA A 237 -15.64 7.34 -8.23
CA ALA A 237 -14.98 7.68 -9.48
C ALA A 237 -13.52 8.07 -9.27
N ILE A 238 -13.19 8.81 -8.21
CA ILE A 238 -11.81 9.20 -7.87
C ILE A 238 -11.01 7.98 -7.44
N ASP A 239 -11.53 7.12 -6.58
CA ASP A 239 -10.89 5.90 -6.10
C ASP A 239 -10.49 4.97 -7.26
N ASN A 240 -11.41 4.82 -8.21
CA ASN A 240 -11.22 3.95 -9.37
C ASN A 240 -10.31 4.55 -10.47
N THR A 241 -9.97 5.84 -10.40
CA THR A 241 -9.24 6.53 -11.47
C THR A 241 -7.94 7.20 -11.00
N VAL A 242 -8.04 8.21 -10.15
CA VAL A 242 -6.89 9.10 -9.84
C VAL A 242 -6.29 8.89 -8.45
N ARG A 243 -7.04 8.41 -7.45
CA ARG A 243 -6.54 8.29 -6.07
C ARG A 243 -5.27 7.44 -5.98
N GLN A 244 -5.21 6.33 -6.71
CA GLN A 244 -4.04 5.46 -6.73
C GLN A 244 -2.74 6.19 -7.15
N PHE A 245 -2.82 7.16 -8.05
CA PHE A 245 -1.67 7.95 -8.49
C PHE A 245 -1.29 9.01 -7.45
N LEU A 246 -2.28 9.64 -6.82
CA LEU A 246 -2.05 10.63 -5.76
C LEU A 246 -1.34 10.00 -4.56
N VAL A 247 -1.81 8.83 -4.13
CA VAL A 247 -1.21 8.08 -3.01
C VAL A 247 0.22 7.62 -3.33
N MET A 248 0.51 7.24 -4.57
CA MET A 248 1.89 6.90 -5.01
C MET A 248 2.85 8.09 -4.86
N ASP A 249 2.36 9.30 -5.09
CA ASP A 249 3.14 10.55 -4.93
C ASP A 249 3.17 11.05 -3.47
N GLY A 250 2.58 10.28 -2.53
CA GLY A 250 2.50 10.63 -1.11
C GLY A 250 1.45 11.70 -0.79
N GLY A 251 0.54 11.96 -1.72
CA GLY A 251 -0.60 12.86 -1.56
C GLY A 251 -1.92 12.13 -1.53
N ASP A 252 -2.98 12.86 -1.25
CA ASP A 252 -4.37 12.43 -1.37
C ASP A 252 -5.27 13.65 -1.51
N ILE A 253 -6.57 13.41 -1.66
CA ILE A 253 -7.60 14.46 -1.68
C ILE A 253 -8.78 14.06 -0.83
N ASP A 254 -9.41 15.05 -0.23
CA ASP A 254 -10.66 14.92 0.52
C ASP A 254 -11.78 15.63 -0.25
N ILE A 255 -12.96 14.99 -0.36
CA ILE A 255 -14.13 15.60 -1.01
C ILE A 255 -14.97 16.30 0.06
N LEU A 256 -15.03 17.62 -0.03
CA LEU A 256 -15.69 18.43 0.99
C LEU A 256 -17.18 18.60 0.70
N SER A 257 -17.56 18.79 -0.56
CA SER A 257 -18.96 18.91 -0.96
C SER A 257 -19.11 18.85 -2.48
N VAL A 258 -20.33 18.48 -2.92
CA VAL A 258 -20.79 18.60 -4.31
C VAL A 258 -21.98 19.52 -4.34
N LYS A 259 -21.89 20.63 -5.09
CA LYS A 259 -22.96 21.64 -5.20
C LYS A 259 -23.42 21.75 -6.65
N GLU A 260 -24.71 21.94 -6.83
CA GLU A 260 -25.30 22.26 -8.12
C GLU A 260 -25.47 23.77 -8.25
N ASN A 261 -24.90 24.34 -9.31
CA ASN A 261 -24.93 25.77 -9.56
C ASN A 261 -25.16 26.02 -11.08
N ASN A 262 -26.35 26.52 -11.47
CA ASN A 262 -26.70 26.89 -12.84
C ASN A 262 -26.38 25.80 -13.89
N ASP A 263 -26.94 24.60 -13.72
CA ASP A 263 -26.70 23.41 -14.57
C ASP A 263 -25.25 22.90 -14.60
N GLN A 264 -24.41 23.31 -13.65
CA GLN A 264 -23.06 22.84 -13.46
C GLN A 264 -22.89 22.24 -12.07
N PHE A 265 -22.11 21.15 -11.95
CA PHE A 265 -21.77 20.55 -10.66
C PHE A 265 -20.38 20.99 -10.23
N GLU A 266 -20.29 21.62 -9.07
CA GLU A 266 -19.03 22.05 -8.45
C GLU A 266 -18.62 21.06 -7.37
N VAL A 267 -17.49 20.36 -7.58
CA VAL A 267 -16.89 19.43 -6.63
C VAL A 267 -15.78 20.16 -5.88
N TYR A 268 -15.98 20.39 -4.60
CA TYR A 268 -15.00 21.04 -3.73
C TYR A 268 -14.11 19.99 -3.08
N ILE A 269 -12.81 20.13 -3.27
CA ILE A 269 -11.80 19.21 -2.73
C ILE A 269 -10.78 19.96 -1.89
N SER A 270 -10.14 19.22 -0.96
CA SER A 270 -8.95 19.66 -0.24
C SER A 270 -7.80 18.70 -0.54
N TYR A 271 -6.59 19.23 -0.80
CA TYR A 271 -5.40 18.42 -0.97
C TYR A 271 -4.81 17.98 0.37
N LEU A 272 -4.39 16.72 0.45
CA LEU A 272 -3.76 16.12 1.63
C LEU A 272 -2.33 15.66 1.30
N GLY A 273 -1.49 15.56 2.34
CA GLY A 273 -0.12 15.05 2.21
C GLY A 273 0.74 15.89 1.27
N ALA A 274 1.55 15.25 0.42
CA ALA A 274 2.47 15.91 -0.51
C ALA A 274 1.76 16.82 -1.52
N CYS A 275 0.49 16.56 -1.84
CA CYS A 275 -0.30 17.39 -2.75
C CYS A 275 -0.60 18.79 -2.18
N SER A 276 -0.66 18.94 -0.85
CA SER A 276 -0.97 20.23 -0.21
C SER A 276 0.16 21.25 -0.29
N SER A 277 1.41 20.83 -0.56
CA SER A 277 2.61 21.66 -0.60
C SER A 277 3.28 21.75 -1.97
N CYS A 278 2.71 21.14 -3.01
CA CYS A 278 3.31 21.07 -4.33
C CYS A 278 2.81 22.20 -5.25
N ASP A 279 3.69 23.08 -5.71
CA ASP A 279 3.37 24.18 -6.67
C ASP A 279 2.81 23.66 -8.02
N SER A 280 3.08 22.40 -8.38
CA SER A 280 2.58 21.76 -9.60
C SER A 280 1.19 21.10 -9.44
N SER A 281 0.72 20.90 -8.20
CA SER A 281 -0.62 20.30 -7.92
C SER A 281 -1.77 21.24 -8.31
N GLY A 282 -1.50 22.55 -8.42
CA GLY A 282 -2.53 23.57 -8.66
C GLY A 282 -3.23 23.50 -10.01
N THR A 283 -2.60 22.96 -11.07
CA THR A 283 -3.23 22.92 -12.40
C THR A 283 -3.29 21.51 -13.00
N GLY A 284 -2.19 20.74 -12.98
CA GLY A 284 -2.13 19.43 -13.63
C GLY A 284 -2.98 18.37 -12.93
N THR A 285 -2.83 18.24 -11.63
CA THR A 285 -3.59 17.27 -10.81
C THR A 285 -5.08 17.64 -10.80
N LEU A 286 -5.41 18.93 -10.65
CA LEU A 286 -6.79 19.39 -10.66
C LEU A 286 -7.49 19.07 -11.98
N MET A 287 -6.81 19.32 -13.11
CA MET A 287 -7.32 18.97 -14.45
C MET A 287 -7.49 17.47 -14.64
N ALA A 288 -6.57 16.66 -14.13
CA ALA A 288 -6.67 15.19 -14.20
C ALA A 288 -7.91 14.68 -13.43
N ILE A 289 -8.14 15.19 -12.21
CA ILE A 289 -9.32 14.87 -11.41
C ILE A 289 -10.61 15.31 -12.15
N GLU A 290 -10.65 16.55 -12.60
CA GLU A 290 -11.82 17.10 -13.30
C GLU A 290 -12.14 16.30 -14.56
N ASN A 291 -11.14 15.96 -15.37
CA ASN A 291 -11.35 15.17 -16.58
C ASN A 291 -11.84 13.76 -16.26
N ALA A 292 -11.31 13.11 -15.23
CA ALA A 292 -11.77 11.79 -14.80
C ALA A 292 -13.24 11.82 -14.36
N LEU A 293 -13.64 12.82 -13.59
CA LEU A 293 -15.04 12.98 -13.16
C LEU A 293 -15.98 13.32 -14.31
N LYS A 294 -15.55 14.16 -15.25
CA LYS A 294 -16.33 14.47 -16.47
C LYS A 294 -16.56 13.24 -17.34
N ASP A 295 -15.54 12.42 -17.48
CA ASP A 295 -15.61 11.20 -18.31
C ASP A 295 -16.49 10.12 -17.66
N LYS A 296 -16.47 10.01 -16.34
CA LYS A 296 -17.14 8.94 -15.59
C LYS A 296 -18.55 9.29 -15.14
N LEU A 297 -18.83 10.55 -14.82
CA LEU A 297 -20.08 10.95 -14.16
C LEU A 297 -20.92 11.94 -14.99
N ASP A 298 -20.43 13.16 -15.16
CA ASP A 298 -21.18 14.21 -15.86
C ASP A 298 -20.23 15.26 -16.47
N PRO A 299 -20.38 15.61 -17.77
CA PRO A 299 -19.49 16.55 -18.47
C PRO A 299 -19.55 17.98 -17.92
N THR A 300 -20.56 18.32 -17.12
CA THR A 300 -20.69 19.65 -16.51
C THR A 300 -19.96 19.80 -15.21
N ILE A 301 -19.30 18.74 -14.69
CA ILE A 301 -18.54 18.78 -13.45
C ILE A 301 -17.35 19.73 -13.57
N ARG A 302 -17.16 20.56 -12.54
CA ARG A 302 -15.99 21.39 -12.32
C ARG A 302 -15.40 21.10 -10.93
N VAL A 303 -14.09 20.93 -10.86
CA VAL A 303 -13.39 20.70 -9.59
C VAL A 303 -12.76 21.99 -9.08
N ILE A 304 -12.97 22.26 -7.79
CA ILE A 304 -12.48 23.45 -7.10
C ILE A 304 -11.70 23.00 -5.87
N ALA A 305 -10.39 23.30 -5.85
CA ALA A 305 -9.54 23.08 -4.68
C ALA A 305 -9.62 24.30 -3.74
N ILE A 306 -9.72 24.01 -2.41
CA ILE A 306 -9.78 25.00 -1.34
C ILE A 306 -8.83 24.66 -0.20
#